data_b2bdffa069d21703c86943a1afa3ec47
#
_entry.id   b2bdffa069d21703c86943a1afa3ec47
#
_cell.length_a   1.000
_cell.length_b   1.000
_cell.length_c   1.000
_cell.angle_alpha   90.00
_cell.angle_beta   90.00
_cell.angle_gamma   90.00
#
_symmetry.space_group_name_H-M   'P 1'
#
loop_
_entity.id
_entity.type
_entity.pdbx_description
1 polymer ?
#
loop_
_entity_poly.entity_id
_entity_poly.type
_entity_poly.pdbx_seq_one_letter_code
_entity_poly.pdbx_strand_id
1 'polypeptide(L)'
;MNSIAQTNNSENPLSEKMQYFLRRYHVSRILRSANAYKLRGFPVLSLFLVAFSTAFTHRSFFMQMCLNRSAVPFAKDTFYRFMNSCHIHWRRFTTLLAATIIQSTIAPLTSADRVNVLILDDSIYHRARSQKVELLARLYDHARKEFSCGFRMLTLCWSDGNTLLPVSHTLLSTENPKNRLCASSERVDARSNGGKGRKLAQKKATEVMLCLLREAKEAVIPARHVLFDTWFCSPASLLSVHELGYEVVAMAKKTQKVHYLHGGVMQDVKAIYRKHQKRRGRSKYLLSVEAAVRKGEASIPVRLVFVRNRNNRKNRLVLVTTDMGLTEEEVIRIYAKRWGIEVFFKVCKS
;
A
#
# COMPACT_ATOMS: atom_id res chain seq x y z
N MET A 1 -23.03 57.38 -14.08
CA MET A 1 -22.38 56.91 -12.84
C MET A 1 -22.49 55.39 -12.82
N ASN A 2 -21.45 54.71 -13.27
CA ASN A 2 -21.44 53.22 -13.31
C ASN A 2 -20.76 52.74 -12.05
N SER A 3 -21.53 52.15 -11.16
CA SER A 3 -21.05 51.42 -9.99
C SER A 3 -20.51 50.08 -10.42
N ILE A 4 -19.21 49.92 -10.47
CA ILE A 4 -18.54 48.63 -10.64
C ILE A 4 -18.68 47.87 -9.31
N ALA A 5 -19.56 46.87 -9.28
CA ALA A 5 -19.62 45.96 -8.16
C ALA A 5 -18.28 45.18 -8.11
N GLN A 6 -17.44 45.51 -7.14
CA GLN A 6 -16.30 44.70 -6.76
C GLN A 6 -16.85 43.38 -6.18
N THR A 7 -16.81 42.34 -6.98
CA THR A 7 -16.95 40.97 -6.48
C THR A 7 -15.73 40.66 -5.63
N ASN A 8 -15.88 40.74 -4.32
CA ASN A 8 -14.95 40.19 -3.36
C ASN A 8 -14.84 38.69 -3.59
N ASN A 9 -13.86 38.27 -4.40
CA ASN A 9 -13.36 36.90 -4.43
C ASN A 9 -12.65 36.65 -3.09
N SER A 10 -13.40 36.30 -2.04
CA SER A 10 -12.82 35.65 -0.88
C SER A 10 -12.30 34.31 -1.38
N GLU A 11 -11.01 34.22 -1.71
CA GLU A 11 -10.36 32.97 -2.08
C GLU A 11 -10.63 31.97 -0.95
N ASN A 12 -11.24 30.84 -1.32
CA ASN A 12 -11.57 29.80 -0.35
C ASN A 12 -10.25 29.29 0.29
N PRO A 13 -10.05 29.34 1.62
CA PRO A 13 -8.82 28.92 2.28
C PRO A 13 -8.36 27.51 1.91
N LEU A 14 -9.29 26.64 1.52
CA LEU A 14 -8.99 25.30 1.00
C LEU A 14 -8.28 25.37 -0.36
N SER A 15 -8.71 26.28 -1.25
CA SER A 15 -8.07 26.47 -2.56
C SER A 15 -6.61 26.93 -2.42
N GLU A 16 -6.31 27.85 -1.53
CA GLU A 16 -4.95 28.31 -1.26
C GLU A 16 -4.04 27.19 -0.74
N LYS A 17 -4.52 26.42 0.24
CA LYS A 17 -3.78 25.26 0.78
C LYS A 17 -3.50 24.21 -0.27
N MET A 18 -4.46 23.95 -1.14
CA MET A 18 -4.30 23.01 -2.25
C MET A 18 -3.26 23.51 -3.26
N GLN A 19 -3.31 24.78 -3.63
CA GLN A 19 -2.32 25.41 -4.53
C GLN A 19 -0.92 25.42 -3.91
N TYR A 20 -0.82 25.74 -2.61
CA TYR A 20 0.44 25.65 -1.86
C TYR A 20 1.01 24.22 -1.93
N PHE A 21 0.20 23.20 -1.64
CA PHE A 21 0.61 21.79 -1.73
C PHE A 21 1.12 21.42 -3.12
N LEU A 22 0.39 21.79 -4.18
CA LEU A 22 0.78 21.50 -5.55
C LEU A 22 2.13 22.13 -5.95
N ARG A 23 2.37 23.36 -5.50
CA ARG A 23 3.64 24.08 -5.72
C ARG A 23 4.77 23.49 -4.88
N ARG A 24 4.54 23.32 -3.57
CA ARG A 24 5.53 22.83 -2.60
C ARG A 24 6.14 21.50 -3.00
N TYR A 25 5.32 20.59 -3.51
CA TYR A 25 5.73 19.22 -3.88
C TYR A 25 5.90 19.03 -5.40
N HIS A 26 5.97 20.10 -6.17
CA HIS A 26 6.21 20.06 -7.62
C HIS A 26 5.27 19.08 -8.38
N VAL A 27 4.00 19.04 -8.01
CA VAL A 27 3.02 18.06 -8.50
C VAL A 27 2.92 18.07 -10.03
N SER A 28 3.01 19.25 -10.67
CA SER A 28 3.01 19.37 -12.14
C SER A 28 4.18 18.62 -12.80
N ARG A 29 5.38 18.70 -12.21
CA ARG A 29 6.57 17.99 -12.68
C ARG A 29 6.40 16.47 -12.51
N ILE A 30 5.87 16.05 -11.37
CA ILE A 30 5.64 14.64 -11.07
C ILE A 30 4.57 14.05 -12.01
N LEU A 31 3.49 14.79 -12.30
CA LEU A 31 2.49 14.39 -13.29
C LEU A 31 3.12 14.13 -14.66
N ARG A 32 3.98 15.05 -15.13
CA ARG A 32 4.72 14.86 -16.40
C ARG A 32 5.60 13.61 -16.36
N SER A 33 6.32 13.38 -15.28
CA SER A 33 7.17 12.19 -15.08
C SER A 33 6.35 10.89 -15.07
N ALA A 34 5.06 10.97 -14.77
CA ALA A 34 4.10 9.87 -14.81
C ALA A 34 3.31 9.80 -16.13
N ASN A 35 3.80 10.42 -17.21
CA ASN A 35 3.14 10.51 -18.51
C ASN A 35 1.77 11.20 -18.50
N ALA A 36 1.48 12.02 -17.49
CA ALA A 36 0.28 12.84 -17.42
C ALA A 36 0.55 14.19 -18.05
N TYR A 37 0.52 14.25 -19.39
CA TYR A 37 0.67 15.50 -20.15
C TYR A 37 -0.30 15.54 -21.34
N LYS A 38 -0.57 16.74 -21.82
CA LYS A 38 -1.40 17.00 -23.01
C LYS A 38 -0.71 18.09 -23.85
N LEU A 39 -0.74 17.91 -25.14
CA LEU A 39 -0.18 18.88 -26.10
C LEU A 39 -1.21 19.98 -26.46
N ARG A 40 -2.51 19.68 -26.36
CA ARG A 40 -3.60 20.60 -26.72
C ARG A 40 -4.76 20.50 -25.72
N GLY A 41 -5.55 21.57 -25.62
CA GLY A 41 -6.72 21.67 -24.75
C GLY A 41 -6.37 22.02 -23.29
N PHE A 42 -7.24 21.66 -22.35
CA PHE A 42 -7.10 22.05 -20.94
C PHE A 42 -5.84 21.44 -20.30
N PRO A 43 -5.09 22.23 -19.53
CA PRO A 43 -3.89 21.77 -18.83
C PRO A 43 -4.20 20.59 -17.89
N VAL A 44 -3.28 19.62 -17.84
CA VAL A 44 -3.44 18.44 -16.97
C VAL A 44 -3.55 18.83 -15.51
N LEU A 45 -2.79 19.86 -15.07
CA LEU A 45 -2.86 20.30 -13.69
C LEU A 45 -4.25 20.81 -13.30
N SER A 46 -4.98 21.48 -14.20
CA SER A 46 -6.36 21.92 -13.95
C SER A 46 -7.31 20.72 -13.81
N LEU A 47 -7.16 19.71 -14.67
CA LEU A 47 -7.94 18.47 -14.57
C LEU A 47 -7.64 17.71 -13.29
N PHE A 48 -6.36 17.63 -12.93
CA PHE A 48 -5.91 17.00 -11.68
C PHE A 48 -6.42 17.74 -10.44
N LEU A 49 -6.41 19.08 -10.45
CA LEU A 49 -6.92 19.88 -9.34
C LEU A 49 -8.40 19.62 -9.08
N VAL A 50 -9.20 19.52 -10.15
CA VAL A 50 -10.62 19.14 -10.02
C VAL A 50 -10.76 17.73 -9.47
N ALA A 51 -9.98 16.75 -9.96
CA ALA A 51 -9.99 15.39 -9.40
C ALA A 51 -9.60 15.38 -7.92
N PHE A 52 -8.59 16.15 -7.55
CA PHE A 52 -8.11 16.28 -6.17
C PHE A 52 -9.15 16.93 -5.26
N SER A 53 -9.84 17.97 -5.75
CA SER A 53 -10.91 18.65 -4.98
C SER A 53 -12.08 17.74 -4.65
N THR A 54 -12.38 16.73 -5.49
CA THR A 54 -13.48 15.79 -5.23
C THR A 54 -13.29 14.99 -3.94
N ALA A 55 -12.05 14.76 -3.52
CA ALA A 55 -11.73 14.08 -2.26
C ALA A 55 -12.20 14.87 -1.01
N PHE A 56 -12.30 16.20 -1.12
CA PHE A 56 -12.69 17.07 0.00
C PHE A 56 -14.17 17.43 -0.01
N THR A 57 -14.85 17.26 -1.16
CA THR A 57 -16.27 17.62 -1.29
C THR A 57 -17.20 16.46 -1.00
N HIS A 58 -16.70 15.24 -0.82
CA HIS A 58 -17.49 14.01 -0.67
C HIS A 58 -18.54 13.78 -1.78
N ARG A 59 -18.32 14.39 -2.95
CA ARG A 59 -19.21 14.32 -4.11
C ARG A 59 -18.45 13.78 -5.32
N SER A 60 -19.12 12.93 -6.10
CA SER A 60 -18.55 12.52 -7.38
C SER A 60 -18.46 13.71 -8.34
N PHE A 61 -17.54 13.67 -9.30
CA PHE A 61 -17.46 14.70 -10.35
C PHE A 61 -18.80 14.87 -11.08
N PHE A 62 -19.52 13.79 -11.36
CA PHE A 62 -20.84 13.84 -11.97
C PHE A 62 -21.80 14.68 -11.13
N MET A 63 -21.87 14.47 -9.83
CA MET A 63 -22.74 15.25 -8.93
C MET A 63 -22.31 16.72 -8.89
N GLN A 64 -21.03 17.02 -8.92
CA GLN A 64 -20.55 18.41 -9.00
C GLN A 64 -21.02 19.10 -10.27
N MET A 65 -20.94 18.41 -11.42
CA MET A 65 -21.40 18.93 -12.72
C MET A 65 -22.92 19.10 -12.77
N CYS A 66 -23.70 18.24 -12.11
CA CYS A 66 -25.16 18.37 -12.02
C CYS A 66 -25.59 19.58 -11.21
N LEU A 67 -24.86 19.85 -10.09
CA LEU A 67 -25.20 20.94 -9.16
C LEU A 67 -24.74 22.31 -9.63
N ASN A 68 -23.59 22.37 -10.32
CA ASN A 68 -23.02 23.61 -10.80
C ASN A 68 -22.19 23.38 -12.08
N ARG A 69 -22.83 23.47 -13.23
CA ARG A 69 -22.17 23.29 -14.54
C ARG A 69 -21.10 24.34 -14.84
N SER A 70 -21.20 25.53 -14.24
CA SER A 70 -20.25 26.61 -14.44
C SER A 70 -19.01 26.50 -13.54
N ALA A 71 -18.98 25.58 -12.58
CA ALA A 71 -17.87 25.44 -11.64
C ALA A 71 -16.55 24.95 -12.26
N VAL A 72 -16.60 24.38 -13.46
CA VAL A 72 -15.40 23.92 -14.18
C VAL A 72 -15.43 24.36 -15.63
N PRO A 73 -14.28 24.77 -16.22
CA PRO A 73 -14.23 25.34 -17.55
C PRO A 73 -14.25 24.30 -18.68
N PHE A 74 -14.49 23.01 -18.39
CA PHE A 74 -14.42 21.93 -19.37
C PHE A 74 -15.60 20.96 -19.26
N ALA A 75 -15.92 20.30 -20.37
CA ALA A 75 -16.98 19.30 -20.42
C ALA A 75 -16.60 18.01 -19.66
N LYS A 76 -17.61 17.28 -19.19
CA LYS A 76 -17.45 16.03 -18.42
C LYS A 76 -16.59 14.99 -19.16
N ASP A 77 -16.70 14.90 -20.49
CA ASP A 77 -15.94 13.95 -21.30
C ASP A 77 -14.44 14.24 -21.31
N THR A 78 -14.06 15.52 -21.19
CA THR A 78 -12.64 15.92 -21.04
C THR A 78 -12.06 15.37 -19.74
N PHE A 79 -12.81 15.44 -18.64
CA PHE A 79 -12.40 14.91 -17.34
C PHE A 79 -12.31 13.37 -17.37
N TYR A 80 -13.35 12.70 -17.88
CA TYR A 80 -13.35 11.24 -17.91
C TYR A 80 -12.28 10.68 -18.85
N ARG A 81 -12.00 11.34 -19.99
CA ARG A 81 -10.87 10.96 -20.87
C ARG A 81 -9.52 11.10 -20.16
N PHE A 82 -9.35 12.13 -19.33
CA PHE A 82 -8.15 12.25 -18.49
C PHE A 82 -8.06 11.12 -17.46
N MET A 83 -9.11 10.86 -16.70
CA MET A 83 -9.14 9.81 -15.67
C MET A 83 -8.95 8.41 -16.25
N ASN A 84 -9.50 8.14 -17.43
CA ASN A 84 -9.43 6.84 -18.10
C ASN A 84 -8.22 6.69 -19.03
N SER A 85 -7.31 7.64 -19.05
CA SER A 85 -6.13 7.58 -19.91
C SER A 85 -5.24 6.39 -19.56
N CYS A 86 -5.06 5.46 -20.51
CA CYS A 86 -4.17 4.32 -20.35
C CYS A 86 -2.68 4.67 -20.40
N HIS A 87 -2.33 5.90 -20.78
CA HIS A 87 -0.94 6.37 -20.86
C HIS A 87 -0.41 6.86 -19.52
N ILE A 88 -1.28 7.35 -18.61
CA ILE A 88 -0.88 7.87 -17.31
C ILE A 88 -0.48 6.73 -16.38
N HIS A 89 0.68 6.88 -15.75
CA HIS A 89 1.21 5.92 -14.78
C HIS A 89 0.91 6.39 -13.35
N TRP A 90 -0.35 6.23 -12.92
CA TRP A 90 -0.82 6.73 -11.62
C TRP A 90 -0.01 6.20 -10.43
N ARG A 91 0.39 4.94 -10.47
CA ARG A 91 1.23 4.34 -9.41
C ARG A 91 2.59 5.04 -9.32
N ARG A 92 3.25 5.32 -10.46
CA ARG A 92 4.49 6.11 -10.48
C ARG A 92 4.27 7.52 -9.92
N PHE A 93 3.14 8.15 -10.25
CA PHE A 93 2.77 9.45 -9.71
C PHE A 93 2.72 9.42 -8.18
N THR A 94 1.98 8.47 -7.58
CA THR A 94 1.87 8.38 -6.11
C THR A 94 3.19 8.06 -5.45
N THR A 95 3.99 7.16 -6.02
CA THR A 95 5.32 6.81 -5.50
C THR A 95 6.29 7.99 -5.50
N LEU A 96 6.37 8.74 -6.61
CA LEU A 96 7.24 9.93 -6.70
C LEU A 96 6.77 11.06 -5.80
N LEU A 97 5.46 11.26 -5.68
CA LEU A 97 4.90 12.26 -4.76
C LEU A 97 5.23 11.92 -3.30
N ALA A 98 5.04 10.66 -2.92
CA ALA A 98 5.41 10.19 -1.58
C ALA A 98 6.91 10.35 -1.31
N ALA A 99 7.77 9.97 -2.26
CA ALA A 99 9.23 10.17 -2.13
C ALA A 99 9.58 11.65 -1.93
N THR A 100 8.97 12.54 -2.72
CA THR A 100 9.20 14.00 -2.60
C THR A 100 8.77 14.52 -1.22
N ILE A 101 7.60 14.11 -0.72
CA ILE A 101 7.09 14.52 0.60
C ILE A 101 8.02 14.00 1.71
N ILE A 102 8.40 12.73 1.65
CA ILE A 102 9.27 12.11 2.65
C ILE A 102 10.61 12.85 2.71
N GLN A 103 11.26 12.99 1.56
CA GLN A 103 12.62 13.57 1.49
C GLN A 103 12.65 15.06 1.84
N SER A 104 11.68 15.85 1.35
CA SER A 104 11.71 17.31 1.51
C SER A 104 11.06 17.81 2.80
N THR A 105 10.22 17.02 3.45
CA THR A 105 9.41 17.50 4.58
C THR A 105 9.52 16.61 5.81
N ILE A 106 9.38 15.28 5.66
CA ILE A 106 9.31 14.39 6.83
C ILE A 106 10.70 13.99 7.32
N ALA A 107 11.61 13.61 6.41
CA ALA A 107 12.96 13.18 6.78
C ALA A 107 13.75 14.22 7.59
N PRO A 108 13.70 15.52 7.27
CA PRO A 108 14.36 16.54 8.07
C PRO A 108 13.83 16.68 9.52
N LEU A 109 12.58 16.25 9.75
CA LEU A 109 11.92 16.28 11.06
C LEU A 109 12.01 14.93 11.81
N THR A 110 12.53 13.90 11.15
CA THR A 110 12.65 12.57 11.72
C THR A 110 13.99 12.42 12.43
N SER A 111 13.96 12.02 13.71
CA SER A 111 15.17 11.70 14.48
C SER A 111 15.91 10.50 13.86
N ALA A 112 17.24 10.51 13.92
CA ALA A 112 18.10 9.40 13.49
C ALA A 112 17.79 8.08 14.21
N ASP A 113 17.26 8.14 15.44
CA ASP A 113 16.88 6.96 16.23
C ASP A 113 15.57 6.31 15.75
N ARG A 114 14.85 6.94 14.82
CA ARG A 114 13.62 6.38 14.28
C ARG A 114 13.91 5.40 13.15
N VAL A 115 13.33 4.22 13.28
CA VAL A 115 13.43 3.19 12.26
C VAL A 115 12.34 3.42 11.21
N ASN A 116 12.76 3.78 9.99
CA ASN A 116 11.87 3.92 8.84
C ASN A 116 11.51 2.54 8.28
N VAL A 117 10.23 2.33 8.03
CA VAL A 117 9.68 1.05 7.57
C VAL A 117 8.78 1.23 6.37
N LEU A 118 8.71 0.22 5.51
CA LEU A 118 7.65 0.02 4.55
C LEU A 118 6.63 -0.96 5.14
N ILE A 119 5.35 -0.66 5.01
CA ILE A 119 4.25 -1.48 5.54
C ILE A 119 3.38 -1.89 4.37
N LEU A 120 3.20 -3.20 4.21
CA LEU A 120 2.35 -3.76 3.17
C LEU A 120 1.15 -4.46 3.79
N ASP A 121 -0.03 -4.12 3.28
CA ASP A 121 -1.26 -4.81 3.64
C ASP A 121 -2.31 -4.67 2.53
N ASP A 122 -3.38 -5.46 2.58
CA ASP A 122 -4.46 -5.34 1.62
C ASP A 122 -5.82 -5.17 2.30
N SER A 123 -6.71 -4.50 1.58
CA SER A 123 -8.06 -4.24 2.03
C SER A 123 -9.05 -4.44 0.89
N ILE A 124 -10.27 -4.90 1.19
CA ILE A 124 -11.30 -5.04 0.17
C ILE A 124 -11.86 -3.68 -0.22
N TYR A 125 -11.81 -3.37 -1.51
CA TYR A 125 -12.47 -2.25 -2.14
C TYR A 125 -13.77 -2.74 -2.75
N HIS A 126 -14.87 -2.58 -2.01
CA HIS A 126 -16.18 -3.07 -2.38
C HIS A 126 -16.75 -2.37 -3.60
N ARG A 127 -17.34 -3.14 -4.52
CA ARG A 127 -18.05 -2.69 -5.72
C ARG A 127 -19.34 -3.48 -5.92
N ALA A 128 -20.08 -3.72 -4.84
CA ALA A 128 -21.23 -4.61 -4.79
C ALA A 128 -22.32 -4.27 -5.84
N ARG A 129 -22.50 -2.98 -6.17
CA ARG A 129 -23.49 -2.52 -7.15
C ARG A 129 -22.94 -2.43 -8.59
N SER A 130 -21.66 -2.70 -8.81
CA SER A 130 -21.03 -2.59 -10.13
C SER A 130 -21.24 -3.87 -10.92
N GLN A 131 -21.61 -3.74 -12.21
CA GLN A 131 -21.84 -4.88 -13.10
C GLN A 131 -20.89 -4.89 -14.31
N LYS A 132 -20.31 -3.75 -14.69
CA LYS A 132 -19.53 -3.57 -15.94
C LYS A 132 -18.11 -3.03 -15.70
N VAL A 133 -17.62 -3.06 -14.46
CA VAL A 133 -16.26 -2.60 -14.18
C VAL A 133 -15.28 -3.68 -14.62
N GLU A 134 -14.28 -3.31 -15.43
CA GLU A 134 -13.25 -4.22 -15.90
C GLU A 134 -12.57 -4.95 -14.73
N LEU A 135 -12.30 -6.23 -14.93
CA LEU A 135 -11.62 -7.08 -13.96
C LEU A 135 -12.33 -7.17 -12.59
N LEU A 136 -13.62 -6.82 -12.53
CA LEU A 136 -14.42 -7.01 -11.33
C LEU A 136 -14.33 -8.46 -10.87
N ALA A 137 -14.06 -8.70 -9.60
CA ALA A 137 -13.87 -10.03 -9.04
C ALA A 137 -14.85 -10.32 -7.90
N ARG A 138 -15.21 -11.60 -7.76
CA ARG A 138 -15.85 -12.14 -6.56
C ARG A 138 -14.78 -12.46 -5.53
N LEU A 139 -14.88 -11.83 -4.37
CA LEU A 139 -13.91 -11.92 -3.28
C LEU A 139 -14.60 -12.44 -2.01
N TYR A 140 -13.87 -13.19 -1.20
CA TYR A 140 -14.33 -13.56 0.13
C TYR A 140 -13.84 -12.55 1.15
N ASP A 141 -14.79 -11.89 1.84
CA ASP A 141 -14.50 -10.96 2.93
C ASP A 141 -14.40 -11.75 4.25
N HIS A 142 -13.18 -11.91 4.74
CA HIS A 142 -12.93 -12.63 5.99
C HIS A 142 -13.51 -11.93 7.23
N ALA A 143 -13.65 -10.60 7.19
CA ALA A 143 -14.22 -9.83 8.31
C ALA A 143 -15.73 -9.99 8.39
N ARG A 144 -16.41 -9.99 7.24
CA ARG A 144 -17.87 -10.17 7.14
C ARG A 144 -18.27 -11.63 6.98
N LYS A 145 -17.33 -12.52 6.69
CA LYS A 145 -17.56 -13.96 6.40
C LYS A 145 -18.51 -14.20 5.23
N GLU A 146 -18.49 -13.33 4.23
CA GLU A 146 -19.36 -13.38 3.05
C GLU A 146 -18.59 -13.15 1.75
N PHE A 147 -19.18 -13.52 0.62
CA PHE A 147 -18.68 -13.16 -0.69
C PHE A 147 -19.16 -11.77 -1.08
N SER A 148 -18.27 -10.97 -1.65
CA SER A 148 -18.53 -9.63 -2.13
C SER A 148 -17.92 -9.41 -3.51
N CYS A 149 -18.44 -8.45 -4.27
CA CYS A 149 -17.86 -8.01 -5.55
C CYS A 149 -16.95 -6.80 -5.31
N GLY A 150 -15.78 -6.82 -5.93
CA GLY A 150 -14.82 -5.73 -5.79
C GLY A 150 -13.40 -6.09 -6.19
N PHE A 151 -12.46 -5.46 -5.51
CA PHE A 151 -11.02 -5.65 -5.69
C PHE A 151 -10.33 -5.76 -4.33
N ARG A 152 -9.18 -6.44 -4.29
CA ARG A 152 -8.26 -6.33 -3.16
C ARG A 152 -7.31 -5.17 -3.43
N MET A 153 -7.38 -4.13 -2.63
CA MET A 153 -6.49 -2.98 -2.74
C MET A 153 -5.22 -3.26 -1.94
N LEU A 154 -4.20 -3.76 -2.63
CA LEU A 154 -2.87 -3.94 -2.06
C LEU A 154 -2.20 -2.58 -1.95
N THR A 155 -1.79 -2.20 -0.75
CA THR A 155 -1.21 -0.89 -0.46
C THR A 155 0.14 -1.03 0.20
N LEU A 156 1.09 -0.23 -0.27
CA LEU A 156 2.39 -0.02 0.35
C LEU A 156 2.42 1.36 0.98
N CYS A 157 2.66 1.42 2.28
CA CYS A 157 2.85 2.66 3.04
C CYS A 157 4.28 2.77 3.55
N TRP A 158 4.76 3.98 3.77
CA TRP A 158 5.97 4.29 4.52
C TRP A 158 5.61 4.82 5.90
N SER A 159 6.42 4.53 6.91
CA SER A 159 6.26 5.11 8.25
C SER A 159 7.58 5.23 8.99
N ASP A 160 7.75 6.32 9.73
CA ASP A 160 8.81 6.53 10.74
C ASP A 160 8.36 6.13 12.16
N GLY A 161 7.09 5.73 12.30
CA GLY A 161 6.45 5.37 13.57
C GLY A 161 5.49 6.43 14.09
N ASN A 162 5.62 7.70 13.67
CA ASN A 162 4.70 8.78 14.00
C ASN A 162 3.82 9.16 12.80
N THR A 163 4.42 9.18 11.61
CA THR A 163 3.74 9.50 10.36
C THR A 163 3.56 8.23 9.56
N LEU A 164 2.41 8.08 8.93
CA LEU A 164 2.17 7.06 7.92
C LEU A 164 1.78 7.74 6.62
N LEU A 165 2.49 7.41 5.54
CA LEU A 165 2.26 7.96 4.21
C LEU A 165 2.06 6.82 3.19
N PRO A 166 0.92 6.79 2.45
CA PRO A 166 0.75 5.85 1.37
C PRO A 166 1.73 6.15 0.23
N VAL A 167 2.48 5.14 -0.19
CA VAL A 167 3.49 5.22 -1.25
C VAL A 167 2.91 4.78 -2.58
N SER A 168 2.30 3.62 -2.59
CA SER A 168 1.80 2.99 -3.81
C SER A 168 0.67 2.03 -3.53
N HIS A 169 -0.19 1.80 -4.51
CA HIS A 169 -1.27 0.84 -4.39
C HIS A 169 -1.61 0.19 -5.73
N THR A 170 -2.23 -0.98 -5.68
CA THR A 170 -2.74 -1.68 -6.86
C THR A 170 -4.05 -2.38 -6.51
N LEU A 171 -5.05 -2.23 -7.36
CA LEU A 171 -6.28 -3.00 -7.26
C LEU A 171 -6.04 -4.39 -7.87
N LEU A 172 -6.13 -5.42 -7.05
CA LEU A 172 -5.97 -6.81 -7.46
C LEU A 172 -7.33 -7.43 -7.77
N SER A 173 -7.37 -8.12 -8.88
CA SER A 173 -8.44 -8.99 -9.32
C SER A 173 -8.03 -10.46 -9.13
N THR A 174 -8.48 -11.32 -10.00
CA THR A 174 -8.11 -12.74 -10.03
C THR A 174 -7.84 -13.20 -11.45
N GLU A 175 -6.88 -14.08 -11.60
CA GLU A 175 -6.62 -14.79 -12.84
C GLU A 175 -7.68 -15.89 -13.09
N ASN A 176 -8.31 -16.40 -12.02
CA ASN A 176 -9.30 -17.46 -12.09
C ASN A 176 -10.61 -16.97 -12.74
N PRO A 177 -10.99 -17.50 -13.93
CA PRO A 177 -12.20 -17.08 -14.64
C PRO A 177 -13.49 -17.28 -13.83
N LYS A 178 -13.55 -18.29 -12.94
CA LYS A 178 -14.74 -18.55 -12.10
C LYS A 178 -15.04 -17.42 -11.10
N ASN A 179 -14.01 -16.68 -10.71
CA ASN A 179 -14.13 -15.57 -9.75
C ASN A 179 -14.04 -14.21 -10.44
N ARG A 180 -13.68 -14.14 -11.72
CA ARG A 180 -13.63 -12.92 -12.50
C ARG A 180 -14.96 -12.66 -13.16
N LEU A 181 -15.68 -11.65 -12.71
CA LEU A 181 -17.04 -11.33 -13.18
C LEU A 181 -17.02 -10.56 -14.51
N CYS A 182 -15.99 -9.74 -14.75
CA CYS A 182 -15.83 -8.96 -15.98
C CYS A 182 -14.42 -9.14 -16.54
N ALA A 183 -14.31 -9.30 -17.85
CA ALA A 183 -13.04 -9.35 -18.55
C ALA A 183 -12.37 -7.96 -18.60
N SER A 184 -11.08 -7.92 -18.90
CA SER A 184 -10.40 -6.67 -19.26
C SER A 184 -10.81 -6.24 -20.67
N SER A 185 -10.79 -4.93 -20.94
CA SER A 185 -11.03 -4.40 -22.28
C SER A 185 -9.91 -4.80 -23.24
N GLU A 186 -10.27 -5.35 -24.38
CA GLU A 186 -9.34 -5.67 -25.48
C GLU A 186 -8.86 -4.41 -26.23
N ARG A 187 -9.56 -3.28 -26.05
CA ARG A 187 -9.24 -2.01 -26.73
C ARG A 187 -8.01 -1.29 -26.16
N VAL A 188 -7.49 -1.77 -25.03
CA VAL A 188 -6.34 -1.13 -24.38
C VAL A 188 -5.05 -1.81 -24.82
N ASP A 189 -4.14 -1.04 -25.41
CA ASP A 189 -2.81 -1.55 -25.78
C ASP A 189 -2.10 -2.14 -24.55
N ALA A 190 -1.73 -3.41 -24.66
CA ALA A 190 -1.06 -4.18 -23.62
C ALA A 190 0.30 -3.60 -23.18
N ARG A 191 0.94 -2.78 -24.04
CA ARG A 191 2.21 -2.10 -23.78
C ARG A 191 2.02 -0.79 -23.01
N SER A 192 0.82 -0.23 -23.03
CA SER A 192 0.49 0.99 -22.28
C SER A 192 0.59 0.77 -20.76
N ASN A 193 0.70 1.86 -19.98
CA ASN A 193 0.70 1.77 -18.52
C ASN A 193 -0.61 1.16 -17.98
N GLY A 194 -1.75 1.51 -18.61
CA GLY A 194 -3.04 0.89 -18.31
C GLY A 194 -3.10 -0.59 -18.64
N GLY A 195 -2.55 -1.02 -19.77
CA GLY A 195 -2.45 -2.43 -20.16
C GLY A 195 -1.55 -3.24 -19.20
N LYS A 196 -0.37 -2.71 -18.86
CA LYS A 196 0.52 -3.30 -17.84
C LYS A 196 -0.16 -3.39 -16.48
N GLY A 197 -0.92 -2.36 -16.08
CA GLY A 197 -1.69 -2.35 -14.83
C GLY A 197 -2.74 -3.46 -14.79
N ARG A 198 -3.47 -3.71 -15.89
CA ARG A 198 -4.45 -4.80 -16.00
C ARG A 198 -3.82 -6.18 -15.88
N LYS A 199 -2.66 -6.40 -16.50
CA LYS A 199 -1.89 -7.63 -16.34
C LYS A 199 -1.43 -7.82 -14.90
N LEU A 200 -0.91 -6.75 -14.27
CA LEU A 200 -0.46 -6.79 -12.88
C LEU A 200 -1.61 -7.09 -11.91
N ALA A 201 -2.81 -6.54 -12.15
CA ALA A 201 -3.99 -6.77 -11.32
C ALA A 201 -4.43 -8.23 -11.23
N GLN A 202 -4.02 -9.07 -12.18
CA GLN A 202 -4.34 -10.49 -12.23
C GLN A 202 -3.25 -11.40 -11.64
N LYS A 203 -2.10 -10.83 -11.25
CA LYS A 203 -0.99 -11.57 -10.62
C LYS A 203 -1.25 -11.85 -9.15
N LYS A 204 -0.49 -12.79 -8.58
CA LYS A 204 -0.52 -13.09 -7.15
C LYS A 204 -0.07 -11.87 -6.34
N ALA A 205 -0.75 -11.61 -5.22
CA ALA A 205 -0.44 -10.47 -4.36
C ALA A 205 1.03 -10.42 -3.90
N THR A 206 1.67 -11.59 -3.70
CA THR A 206 3.10 -11.68 -3.34
C THR A 206 4.04 -11.24 -4.47
N GLU A 207 3.68 -11.48 -5.73
CA GLU A 207 4.45 -10.98 -6.87
C GLU A 207 4.29 -9.47 -7.04
N VAL A 208 3.05 -8.98 -6.84
CA VAL A 208 2.76 -7.54 -6.90
C VAL A 208 3.44 -6.80 -5.76
N MET A 209 3.50 -7.37 -4.56
CA MET A 209 4.29 -6.85 -3.44
C MET A 209 5.73 -6.54 -3.86
N LEU A 210 6.42 -7.48 -4.52
CA LEU A 210 7.79 -7.28 -4.97
C LEU A 210 7.91 -6.18 -6.04
N CYS A 211 6.89 -6.01 -6.89
CA CYS A 211 6.86 -4.89 -7.84
C CYS A 211 6.76 -3.54 -7.12
N LEU A 212 5.87 -3.42 -6.12
CA LEU A 212 5.72 -2.19 -5.34
C LEU A 212 6.98 -1.86 -4.55
N LEU A 213 7.66 -2.86 -3.98
CA LEU A 213 8.92 -2.67 -3.25
C LEU A 213 10.07 -2.21 -4.17
N ARG A 214 10.18 -2.77 -5.38
CA ARG A 214 11.16 -2.30 -6.37
C ARG A 214 10.91 -0.85 -6.76
N GLU A 215 9.68 -0.48 -7.05
CA GLU A 215 9.30 0.90 -7.38
C GLU A 215 9.62 1.87 -6.23
N ALA A 216 9.39 1.47 -4.98
CA ALA A 216 9.77 2.27 -3.81
C ALA A 216 11.29 2.44 -3.68
N LYS A 217 12.06 1.37 -3.98
CA LYS A 217 13.52 1.41 -3.98
C LYS A 217 14.08 2.31 -5.09
N GLU A 218 13.54 2.19 -6.30
CA GLU A 218 13.89 3.05 -7.44
C GLU A 218 13.58 4.53 -7.19
N ALA A 219 12.52 4.81 -6.42
CA ALA A 219 12.17 6.16 -5.99
C ALA A 219 12.98 6.65 -4.77
N VAL A 220 13.95 5.85 -4.31
CA VAL A 220 14.85 6.17 -3.18
C VAL A 220 14.06 6.51 -1.90
N ILE A 221 12.97 5.77 -1.63
CA ILE A 221 12.23 5.92 -0.37
C ILE A 221 13.04 5.29 0.76
N PRO A 222 13.39 6.05 1.81
CA PRO A 222 14.25 5.56 2.88
C PRO A 222 13.49 4.57 3.76
N ALA A 223 13.86 3.30 3.72
CA ALA A 223 13.36 2.28 4.63
C ALA A 223 14.36 1.12 4.70
N ARG A 224 14.57 0.59 5.91
CA ARG A 224 15.39 -0.61 6.12
C ARG A 224 14.53 -1.87 6.18
N HIS A 225 13.36 -1.79 6.82
CA HIS A 225 12.50 -2.93 7.11
C HIS A 225 11.19 -2.87 6.31
N VAL A 226 10.72 -4.05 5.88
CA VAL A 226 9.38 -4.26 5.32
C VAL A 226 8.54 -5.04 6.32
N LEU A 227 7.34 -4.52 6.62
CA LEU A 227 6.40 -5.11 7.55
C LEU A 227 5.19 -5.66 6.80
N PHE A 228 4.77 -6.88 7.11
CA PHE A 228 3.53 -7.47 6.62
C PHE A 228 2.96 -8.52 7.58
N ASP A 229 1.73 -8.89 7.35
CA ASP A 229 1.02 -9.87 8.15
C ASP A 229 1.34 -11.32 7.75
N THR A 230 0.63 -12.28 8.35
CA THR A 230 0.77 -13.70 8.06
C THR A 230 0.46 -14.06 6.62
N TRP A 231 -0.43 -13.31 5.95
CA TRP A 231 -0.84 -13.62 4.58
C TRP A 231 0.34 -13.57 3.60
N PHE A 232 1.17 -12.54 3.73
CA PHE A 232 2.34 -12.34 2.87
C PHE A 232 3.58 -13.10 3.37
N CYS A 233 3.60 -13.54 4.63
CA CYS A 233 4.75 -14.21 5.23
C CYS A 233 4.87 -15.66 4.76
N SER A 234 5.80 -15.90 3.85
CA SER A 234 6.21 -17.23 3.41
C SER A 234 7.75 -17.26 3.27
N PRO A 235 8.40 -18.43 3.31
CA PRO A 235 9.83 -18.53 3.06
C PRO A 235 10.26 -17.85 1.75
N ALA A 236 9.50 -18.05 0.67
CA ALA A 236 9.75 -17.40 -0.60
C ALA A 236 9.65 -15.87 -0.52
N SER A 237 8.67 -15.33 0.20
CA SER A 237 8.52 -13.89 0.36
C SER A 237 9.68 -13.29 1.16
N LEU A 238 10.09 -13.96 2.25
CA LEU A 238 11.22 -13.51 3.08
C LEU A 238 12.51 -13.44 2.26
N LEU A 239 12.83 -14.50 1.52
CA LEU A 239 13.99 -14.55 0.62
C LEU A 239 13.92 -13.43 -0.43
N SER A 240 12.80 -13.33 -1.17
CA SER A 240 12.71 -12.37 -2.27
C SER A 240 12.72 -10.90 -1.81
N VAL A 241 12.22 -10.60 -0.61
CA VAL A 241 12.31 -9.25 -0.03
C VAL A 241 13.74 -8.96 0.43
N HIS A 242 14.41 -9.95 1.02
CA HIS A 242 15.81 -9.83 1.41
C HIS A 242 16.75 -9.67 0.19
N GLU A 243 16.51 -10.40 -0.90
CA GLU A 243 17.21 -10.22 -2.20
C GLU A 243 17.05 -8.82 -2.77
N LEU A 244 15.94 -8.14 -2.50
CA LEU A 244 15.76 -6.73 -2.84
C LEU A 244 16.57 -5.77 -1.96
N GLY A 245 17.27 -6.28 -0.93
CA GLY A 245 18.06 -5.49 0.03
C GLY A 245 17.24 -4.82 1.11
N TYR A 246 16.07 -5.37 1.44
CA TYR A 246 15.29 -4.99 2.61
C TYR A 246 15.34 -6.09 3.67
N GLU A 247 15.34 -5.68 4.93
CA GLU A 247 15.09 -6.59 6.04
C GLU A 247 13.57 -6.74 6.27
N VAL A 248 13.16 -7.88 6.80
CA VAL A 248 11.75 -8.17 7.06
C VAL A 248 11.47 -8.25 8.54
N VAL A 249 10.35 -7.68 8.98
CA VAL A 249 9.74 -7.96 10.27
C VAL A 249 8.26 -8.29 10.04
N ALA A 250 7.87 -9.56 10.20
CA ALA A 250 6.56 -10.04 9.83
C ALA A 250 5.96 -10.99 10.86
N MET A 251 4.65 -11.24 10.75
CA MET A 251 3.99 -12.28 11.55
C MET A 251 4.09 -13.63 10.84
N ALA A 252 4.74 -14.60 11.44
CA ALA A 252 4.92 -15.93 10.87
C ALA A 252 3.62 -16.75 10.84
N LYS A 253 3.43 -17.53 9.78
CA LYS A 253 2.32 -18.49 9.66
C LYS A 253 2.50 -19.65 10.63
N LYS A 254 1.44 -19.98 11.36
CA LYS A 254 1.42 -21.10 12.30
C LYS A 254 0.79 -22.38 11.69
N THR A 255 1.04 -22.63 10.42
CA THR A 255 0.54 -23.80 9.70
C THR A 255 1.62 -24.88 9.62
N GLN A 256 1.22 -26.14 9.53
CA GLN A 256 2.14 -27.27 9.29
C GLN A 256 2.80 -27.24 7.90
N LYS A 257 2.37 -26.33 7.01
CA LYS A 257 2.91 -26.20 5.65
C LYS A 257 4.12 -25.25 5.56
N VAL A 258 4.42 -24.51 6.62
CA VAL A 258 5.54 -23.54 6.66
C VAL A 258 6.56 -24.02 7.68
N HIS A 259 7.76 -24.31 7.19
CA HIS A 259 8.85 -24.85 7.99
C HIS A 259 10.03 -23.89 8.01
N TYR A 260 10.76 -23.95 9.11
CA TYR A 260 12.02 -23.24 9.35
C TYR A 260 13.09 -24.28 9.70
N LEU A 261 14.29 -24.09 9.20
CA LEU A 261 15.44 -24.93 9.58
C LEU A 261 15.92 -24.49 10.96
N HIS A 262 15.78 -25.37 11.97
CA HIS A 262 16.21 -25.12 13.32
C HIS A 262 16.84 -26.38 13.92
N GLY A 263 18.09 -26.26 14.45
CA GLY A 263 18.85 -27.40 14.95
C GLY A 263 19.08 -28.49 13.88
N GLY A 264 19.32 -28.09 12.62
CA GLY A 264 19.53 -29.01 11.51
C GLY A 264 18.27 -29.68 10.96
N VAL A 265 17.07 -29.40 11.50
CA VAL A 265 15.81 -30.05 11.13
C VAL A 265 14.77 -29.03 10.67
N MET A 266 14.06 -29.34 9.60
CA MET A 266 12.91 -28.53 9.11
C MET A 266 11.69 -28.73 10.01
N GLN A 267 11.24 -27.69 10.68
CA GLN A 267 10.17 -27.74 11.70
C GLN A 267 9.21 -26.56 11.54
N ASP A 268 7.95 -26.79 11.86
CA ASP A 268 6.98 -25.70 12.01
C ASP A 268 7.19 -24.92 13.32
N VAL A 269 6.66 -23.73 13.39
CA VAL A 269 6.81 -22.85 14.58
C VAL A 269 6.21 -23.46 15.86
N LYS A 270 5.23 -24.37 15.76
CA LYS A 270 4.64 -25.04 16.93
C LYS A 270 5.57 -26.13 17.48
N ALA A 271 6.22 -26.88 16.60
CA ALA A 271 7.21 -27.90 16.96
C ALA A 271 8.43 -27.23 17.60
N ILE A 272 8.96 -26.15 17.00
CA ILE A 272 10.05 -25.37 17.59
C ILE A 272 9.66 -24.88 18.98
N TYR A 273 8.48 -24.29 19.14
CA TYR A 273 8.04 -23.79 20.46
C TYR A 273 7.96 -24.87 21.53
N ARG A 274 7.51 -26.09 21.21
CA ARG A 274 7.38 -27.18 22.19
C ARG A 274 8.73 -27.64 22.74
N LYS A 275 9.77 -27.63 21.94
CA LYS A 275 11.11 -28.14 22.29
C LYS A 275 11.90 -27.22 23.25
N HIS A 276 11.51 -25.96 23.35
CA HIS A 276 12.30 -25.00 24.14
C HIS A 276 11.63 -24.62 25.45
N GLN A 277 12.46 -24.30 26.46
CA GLN A 277 12.01 -23.70 27.72
C GLN A 277 11.53 -22.26 27.45
N LYS A 278 10.43 -21.86 28.10
CA LYS A 278 9.81 -20.55 27.90
C LYS A 278 10.17 -19.63 29.06
N ARG A 279 10.34 -18.34 28.77
CA ARG A 279 10.47 -17.31 29.78
C ARG A 279 9.20 -17.20 30.60
N ARG A 280 9.36 -17.07 31.91
CA ARG A 280 8.28 -16.88 32.89
C ARG A 280 8.16 -15.39 33.28
N GLY A 281 7.13 -15.06 34.07
CA GLY A 281 6.97 -13.72 34.63
C GLY A 281 6.45 -12.69 33.62
N ARG A 282 6.88 -11.42 33.81
CA ARG A 282 6.42 -10.25 33.03
C ARG A 282 7.19 -10.00 31.72
N SER A 283 7.96 -10.98 31.24
CA SER A 283 8.72 -10.83 30.00
C SER A 283 7.82 -10.42 28.82
N LYS A 284 8.29 -9.49 27.97
CA LYS A 284 7.59 -9.04 26.75
C LYS A 284 7.46 -10.14 25.71
N TYR A 285 8.37 -11.12 25.69
CA TYR A 285 8.32 -12.29 24.82
C TYR A 285 8.50 -13.60 25.63
N LEU A 286 8.03 -14.69 25.07
CA LEU A 286 8.05 -16.02 25.68
C LEU A 286 9.29 -16.84 25.32
N LEU A 287 9.74 -16.69 24.09
CA LEU A 287 10.83 -17.44 23.50
C LEU A 287 11.40 -16.67 22.31
N SER A 288 12.70 -16.72 22.14
CA SER A 288 13.41 -16.27 20.95
C SER A 288 14.33 -17.40 20.50
N VAL A 289 14.30 -17.73 19.22
CA VAL A 289 15.16 -18.74 18.63
C VAL A 289 15.67 -18.31 17.25
N GLU A 290 16.89 -18.66 16.98
CA GLU A 290 17.47 -18.51 15.65
C GLU A 290 17.12 -19.73 14.80
N ALA A 291 16.77 -19.49 13.56
CA ALA A 291 16.41 -20.47 12.56
C ALA A 291 16.85 -19.97 11.18
N ALA A 292 16.59 -20.74 10.14
CA ALA A 292 16.77 -20.26 8.78
C ALA A 292 15.52 -20.56 7.94
N VAL A 293 15.26 -19.70 6.97
CA VAL A 293 14.35 -20.00 5.86
C VAL A 293 15.14 -20.51 4.69
N ARG A 294 14.61 -21.58 4.07
CA ARG A 294 15.25 -22.22 2.92
C ARG A 294 14.27 -22.37 1.76
N LYS A 295 14.75 -22.14 0.55
CA LYS A 295 14.03 -22.43 -0.70
C LYS A 295 15.03 -22.85 -1.77
N GLY A 296 15.03 -24.15 -2.12
CA GLY A 296 16.08 -24.72 -2.93
C GLY A 296 17.45 -24.63 -2.20
N GLU A 297 18.44 -24.09 -2.87
CA GLU A 297 19.77 -23.84 -2.29
C GLU A 297 19.86 -22.53 -1.50
N ALA A 298 18.98 -21.57 -1.77
CA ALA A 298 18.97 -20.30 -1.07
C ALA A 298 18.52 -20.47 0.39
N SER A 299 19.30 -19.91 1.30
CA SER A 299 19.02 -19.92 2.74
C SER A 299 19.45 -18.61 3.37
N ILE A 300 18.60 -18.05 4.24
CA ILE A 300 18.90 -16.87 5.04
C ILE A 300 18.60 -17.12 6.50
N PRO A 301 19.38 -16.58 7.44
CA PRO A 301 19.08 -16.66 8.86
C PRO A 301 17.84 -15.82 9.18
N VAL A 302 17.09 -16.28 10.17
CA VAL A 302 15.94 -15.55 10.71
C VAL A 302 15.85 -15.76 12.21
N ARG A 303 15.30 -14.77 12.92
CA ARG A 303 14.95 -14.91 14.32
C ARG A 303 13.43 -15.03 14.47
N LEU A 304 12.98 -16.02 15.22
CA LEU A 304 11.58 -16.23 15.57
C LEU A 304 11.34 -15.77 17.02
N VAL A 305 10.51 -14.76 17.19
CA VAL A 305 10.16 -14.19 18.49
C VAL A 305 8.71 -14.53 18.83
N PHE A 306 8.52 -15.34 19.87
CA PHE A 306 7.20 -15.77 20.33
C PHE A 306 6.67 -14.80 21.38
N VAL A 307 5.54 -14.15 21.09
CA VAL A 307 4.95 -13.08 21.89
C VAL A 307 3.61 -13.51 22.46
N ARG A 308 3.27 -13.05 23.66
CA ARG A 308 1.95 -13.28 24.26
C ARG A 308 0.87 -12.57 23.45
N ASN A 309 -0.19 -13.30 23.10
CA ASN A 309 -1.36 -12.64 22.54
C ASN A 309 -2.21 -12.06 23.66
N ARG A 310 -2.32 -10.73 23.73
CA ARG A 310 -3.09 -10.03 24.76
C ARG A 310 -4.59 -10.34 24.69
N ASN A 311 -5.11 -10.55 23.49
CA ASN A 311 -6.54 -10.79 23.26
C ASN A 311 -6.93 -12.27 23.46
N ASN A 312 -5.95 -13.18 23.42
CA ASN A 312 -6.22 -14.61 23.60
C ASN A 312 -5.01 -15.27 24.31
N ARG A 313 -5.08 -15.43 25.60
CA ARG A 313 -4.00 -15.98 26.42
C ARG A 313 -3.62 -17.43 26.09
N LYS A 314 -4.52 -18.19 25.48
CA LYS A 314 -4.26 -19.57 25.01
C LYS A 314 -3.46 -19.60 23.72
N ASN A 315 -3.43 -18.48 22.98
CA ASN A 315 -2.72 -18.33 21.72
C ASN A 315 -1.47 -17.44 21.89
N ARG A 316 -0.56 -17.55 20.96
CA ARG A 316 0.66 -16.73 20.89
C ARG A 316 0.85 -16.21 19.48
N LEU A 317 1.47 -15.06 19.36
CA LEU A 317 1.93 -14.52 18.10
C LEU A 317 3.38 -14.96 17.89
N VAL A 318 3.77 -15.14 16.64
CA VAL A 318 5.16 -15.45 16.28
C VAL A 318 5.60 -14.41 15.27
N LEU A 319 6.57 -13.60 15.66
CA LEU A 319 7.20 -12.66 14.73
C LEU A 319 8.45 -13.32 14.16
N VAL A 320 8.73 -13.02 12.90
CA VAL A 320 9.95 -13.43 12.20
C VAL A 320 10.67 -12.19 11.71
N THR A 321 11.98 -12.14 11.90
CA THR A 321 12.82 -11.11 11.30
C THR A 321 14.01 -11.72 10.59
N THR A 322 14.43 -11.10 9.47
CA THR A 322 15.70 -11.39 8.79
C THR A 322 16.83 -10.54 9.34
N ASP A 323 16.52 -9.42 10.03
CA ASP A 323 17.51 -8.58 10.68
C ASP A 323 17.95 -9.22 12.00
N MET A 324 19.08 -9.91 11.98
CA MET A 324 19.66 -10.59 13.14
C MET A 324 20.26 -9.63 14.16
N GLY A 325 20.48 -8.36 13.81
CA GLY A 325 21.00 -7.32 14.71
C GLY A 325 19.96 -6.74 15.65
N LEU A 326 18.66 -6.97 15.40
CA LEU A 326 17.59 -6.48 16.27
C LEU A 326 17.47 -7.29 17.56
N THR A 327 17.24 -6.62 18.67
CA THR A 327 16.77 -7.26 19.91
C THR A 327 15.29 -7.67 19.76
N GLU A 328 14.85 -8.60 20.58
CA GLU A 328 13.46 -9.09 20.57
C GLU A 328 12.45 -7.98 20.86
N GLU A 329 12.82 -7.02 21.70
CA GLU A 329 12.00 -5.86 22.03
C GLU A 329 11.87 -4.91 20.85
N GLU A 330 12.94 -4.72 20.08
CA GLU A 330 12.93 -3.93 18.85
C GLU A 330 12.08 -4.59 17.79
N VAL A 331 12.17 -5.91 17.59
CA VAL A 331 11.32 -6.67 16.68
C VAL A 331 9.83 -6.42 17.00
N ILE A 332 9.46 -6.49 18.29
CA ILE A 332 8.08 -6.24 18.74
C ILE A 332 7.69 -4.78 18.47
N ARG A 333 8.56 -3.82 18.81
CA ARG A 333 8.32 -2.38 18.63
C ARG A 333 8.18 -2.01 17.15
N ILE A 334 9.06 -2.53 16.29
CA ILE A 334 9.04 -2.27 14.85
C ILE A 334 7.77 -2.88 14.26
N TYR A 335 7.43 -4.13 14.58
CA TYR A 335 6.22 -4.76 14.05
C TYR A 335 4.94 -4.02 14.47
N ALA A 336 4.90 -3.42 15.64
CA ALA A 336 3.74 -2.65 16.10
C ALA A 336 3.39 -1.46 15.18
N LYS A 337 4.37 -0.91 14.43
CA LYS A 337 4.12 0.16 13.45
C LYS A 337 3.16 -0.28 12.32
N ARG A 338 3.04 -1.59 12.06
CA ARG A 338 2.11 -2.14 11.08
C ARG A 338 0.65 -1.71 11.33
N TRP A 339 0.28 -1.50 12.59
CA TRP A 339 -1.07 -1.06 12.94
C TRP A 339 -1.50 0.26 12.25
N GLY A 340 -0.55 1.11 11.89
CA GLY A 340 -0.83 2.37 11.20
C GLY A 340 -1.59 2.19 9.88
N ILE A 341 -1.32 1.12 9.10
CA ILE A 341 -2.02 0.88 7.84
C ILE A 341 -3.49 0.45 8.03
N GLU A 342 -3.81 -0.21 9.14
CA GLU A 342 -5.21 -0.56 9.47
C GLU A 342 -6.03 0.70 9.80
N VAL A 343 -5.42 1.65 10.53
CA VAL A 343 -6.00 2.97 10.79
C VAL A 343 -6.20 3.74 9.48
N PHE A 344 -5.19 3.75 8.60
CA PHE A 344 -5.30 4.35 7.27
C PHE A 344 -6.48 3.78 6.47
N PHE A 345 -6.61 2.46 6.39
CA PHE A 345 -7.74 1.84 5.68
C PHE A 345 -9.09 2.20 6.30
N LYS A 346 -9.17 2.34 7.61
CA LYS A 346 -10.39 2.77 8.30
C LYS A 346 -10.78 4.19 7.88
N VAL A 347 -9.83 5.12 7.88
CA VAL A 347 -10.06 6.51 7.46
C VAL A 347 -10.46 6.61 5.99
N CYS A 348 -9.83 5.82 5.10
CA CYS A 348 -10.16 5.83 3.66
C CYS A 348 -11.53 5.23 3.34
N LYS A 349 -12.17 4.50 4.26
CA LYS A 349 -13.48 3.86 4.06
C LYS A 349 -14.62 4.56 4.77
N SER A 350 -14.32 5.48 5.68
CA SER A 350 -15.31 6.37 6.33
C SER A 350 -15.67 7.53 5.41
#